data_6b8455d5c787b4ce7675ac6961ffa8d4
#
_entry.id   6b8455d5c787b4ce7675ac6961ffa8d4
#
_cell.length_a   1.000
_cell.length_b   1.000
_cell.length_c   1.000
_cell.angle_alpha   90.00
_cell.angle_beta   90.00
_cell.angle_gamma   90.00
#
_symmetry.space_group_name_H-M   'P 1'
#
loop_
_entity.id
_entity.type
_entity.pdbx_description
1 polymer ?
#
loop_
_entity_poly.entity_id
_entity_poly.type
_entity_poly.pdbx_seq_one_letter_code
_entity_poly.pdbx_strand_id
1 'polypeptide(L)'
;MIGPNVTLCTTGHPADPEYREMAAHYSLPIHIGRNVWIGSNAVVLPGVTIGDNAVIGAGSVVTKDIPANVIAVGNPCRVAREIGERDREYYFRDLKMDFPYTSDKITSEIKNSAIADCILL
;
A
#
# COMPACT_ATOMS: atom_id res chain seq x y z
N MET A 1 1.21 -6.41 -5.96
CA MET A 1 0.26 -5.58 -6.76
C MET A 1 0.50 -4.11 -6.43
N ILE A 2 0.53 -3.24 -7.43
CA ILE A 2 0.72 -1.79 -7.24
C ILE A 2 -0.46 -1.08 -7.87
N GLY A 3 -1.16 -0.27 -7.09
CA GLY A 3 -2.31 0.50 -7.54
C GLY A 3 -1.94 1.66 -8.46
N PRO A 4 -2.91 2.30 -9.11
CA PRO A 4 -2.66 3.45 -9.99
C PRO A 4 -2.09 4.65 -9.21
N ASN A 5 -1.27 5.45 -9.88
CA ASN A 5 -0.66 6.67 -9.37
C ASN A 5 0.21 6.46 -8.11
N VAL A 6 0.76 5.27 -7.90
CA VAL A 6 1.75 5.05 -6.86
C VAL A 6 3.07 5.68 -7.27
N THR A 7 3.67 6.44 -6.36
CA THR A 7 4.96 7.09 -6.56
C THR A 7 6.03 6.40 -5.72
N LEU A 8 7.10 5.94 -6.38
CA LEU A 8 8.30 5.41 -5.72
C LEU A 8 9.42 6.44 -5.85
N CYS A 9 9.67 7.20 -4.79
CA CYS A 9 10.70 8.23 -4.75
C CYS A 9 12.02 7.63 -4.28
N THR A 10 13.00 7.53 -5.13
CA THR A 10 14.34 7.03 -4.75
C THR A 10 15.34 8.15 -4.50
N THR A 11 14.99 9.39 -4.83
CA THR A 11 15.89 10.55 -4.75
C THR A 11 15.30 11.64 -3.85
N GLY A 12 16.14 12.28 -3.09
CA GLY A 12 15.81 13.45 -2.28
C GLY A 12 16.93 14.48 -2.30
N HIS A 13 16.65 15.64 -1.73
CA HIS A 13 17.61 16.73 -1.61
C HIS A 13 17.86 17.10 -0.15
N PRO A 14 19.04 17.63 0.20
CA PRO A 14 19.33 18.14 1.53
C PRO A 14 18.35 19.26 1.94
N ALA A 15 18.04 19.33 3.21
CA ALA A 15 17.24 20.44 3.75
C ALA A 15 18.00 21.78 3.74
N ASP A 16 19.32 21.72 3.79
CA ASP A 16 20.18 22.90 3.74
C ASP A 16 20.10 23.60 2.37
N PRO A 17 19.82 24.91 2.32
CA PRO A 17 19.63 25.64 1.07
C PRO A 17 20.93 25.76 0.24
N GLU A 18 22.08 25.90 0.87
CA GLU A 18 23.36 26.03 0.16
C GLU A 18 23.69 24.75 -0.62
N TYR A 19 23.46 23.59 0.00
CA TYR A 19 23.63 22.31 -0.69
C TYR A 19 22.63 22.12 -1.84
N ARG A 20 21.39 22.63 -1.72
CA ARG A 20 20.43 22.57 -2.82
C ARG A 20 20.83 23.48 -3.99
N GLU A 21 21.40 24.66 -3.72
CA GLU A 21 21.95 25.54 -4.76
C GLU A 21 23.07 24.87 -5.56
N MET A 22 23.88 24.02 -4.88
CA MET A 22 24.89 23.20 -5.52
C MET A 22 24.33 21.96 -6.22
N ALA A 23 23.00 21.82 -6.34
CA ALA A 23 22.32 20.65 -6.89
C ALA A 23 22.63 19.33 -6.18
N ALA A 24 23.01 19.39 -4.90
CA ALA A 24 23.27 18.18 -4.13
C ALA A 24 21.97 17.34 -3.98
N HIS A 25 22.12 16.04 -4.10
CA HIS A 25 21.02 15.08 -3.95
C HIS A 25 21.55 13.78 -3.37
N TYR A 26 20.64 12.96 -2.85
CA TYR A 26 20.94 11.58 -2.45
C TYR A 26 19.94 10.64 -3.12
N SER A 27 20.37 9.42 -3.38
CA SER A 27 19.55 8.37 -3.94
C SER A 27 19.67 7.12 -3.09
N LEU A 28 18.53 6.61 -2.63
CA LEU A 28 18.44 5.41 -1.82
C LEU A 28 17.44 4.44 -2.44
N PRO A 29 17.78 3.15 -2.55
CA PRO A 29 16.89 2.17 -3.14
C PRO A 29 15.65 1.96 -2.26
N ILE A 30 14.54 1.65 -2.90
CA ILE A 30 13.32 1.15 -2.26
C ILE A 30 13.28 -0.36 -2.47
N HIS A 31 13.06 -1.12 -1.40
CA HIS A 31 12.89 -2.55 -1.45
C HIS A 31 11.45 -2.94 -1.15
N ILE A 32 10.82 -3.68 -2.06
CA ILE A 32 9.46 -4.17 -1.91
C ILE A 32 9.50 -5.70 -1.92
N GLY A 33 9.05 -6.30 -0.85
CA GLY A 33 9.01 -7.74 -0.66
C GLY A 33 7.99 -8.45 -1.57
N ARG A 34 7.85 -9.75 -1.37
CA ARG A 34 6.92 -10.57 -2.13
C ARG A 34 5.48 -10.34 -1.70
N ASN A 35 4.55 -10.48 -2.65
CA ASN A 35 3.12 -10.41 -2.40
C ASN A 35 2.66 -9.13 -1.65
N VAL A 36 3.33 -8.01 -1.88
CA VAL A 36 2.94 -6.71 -1.33
C VAL A 36 1.80 -6.12 -2.16
N TRP A 37 0.84 -5.50 -1.49
CA TRP A 37 -0.18 -4.69 -2.12
C TRP A 37 -0.04 -3.23 -1.71
N ILE A 38 0.20 -2.34 -2.68
CA ILE A 38 0.28 -0.90 -2.48
C ILE A 38 -0.98 -0.26 -3.09
N GLY A 39 -1.77 0.37 -2.25
CA GLY A 39 -3.00 1.06 -2.65
C GLY A 39 -2.75 2.29 -3.52
N SER A 40 -3.76 2.71 -4.25
CA SER A 40 -3.71 3.86 -5.18
C SER A 40 -3.22 5.13 -4.50
N ASN A 41 -2.49 5.97 -5.23
CA ASN A 41 -1.98 7.26 -4.77
C ASN A 41 -1.06 7.19 -3.53
N ALA A 42 -0.50 6.04 -3.21
CA ALA A 42 0.52 5.95 -2.16
C ALA A 42 1.86 6.52 -2.65
N VAL A 43 2.62 7.08 -1.72
CA VAL A 43 3.98 7.57 -1.96
C VAL A 43 4.93 6.81 -1.05
N VAL A 44 6.00 6.27 -1.62
CA VAL A 44 7.08 5.59 -0.87
C VAL A 44 8.34 6.42 -0.97
N LEU A 45 8.93 6.79 0.18
CA LEU A 45 10.10 7.66 0.25
C LEU A 45 11.42 6.88 0.08
N PRO A 46 12.53 7.60 -0.21
CA PRO A 46 13.83 6.97 -0.43
C PRO A 46 14.29 6.09 0.72
N GLY A 47 14.87 4.94 0.42
CA GLY A 47 15.48 4.02 1.38
C GLY A 47 14.50 3.11 2.13
N VAL A 48 13.20 3.20 1.85
CA VAL A 48 12.18 2.40 2.54
C VAL A 48 12.22 0.94 2.09
N THR A 49 12.10 0.04 3.05
CA THR A 49 11.85 -1.39 2.83
C THR A 49 10.43 -1.74 3.26
N ILE A 50 9.68 -2.39 2.37
CA ILE A 50 8.34 -2.93 2.65
C ILE A 50 8.44 -4.45 2.69
N GLY A 51 8.14 -5.05 3.84
CA GLY A 51 8.24 -6.49 4.07
C GLY A 51 7.20 -7.31 3.31
N ASP A 52 7.45 -8.61 3.21
CA ASP A 52 6.59 -9.57 2.51
C ASP A 52 5.14 -9.52 3.01
N ASN A 53 4.18 -9.71 2.12
CA ASN A 53 2.74 -9.75 2.38
C ASN A 53 2.15 -8.46 2.99
N ALA A 54 2.91 -7.37 3.06
CA ALA A 54 2.40 -6.11 3.60
C ALA A 54 1.35 -5.49 2.67
N VAL A 55 0.38 -4.80 3.26
CA VAL A 55 -0.63 -4.00 2.57
C VAL A 55 -0.46 -2.54 2.95
N ILE A 56 -0.29 -1.68 1.96
CA ILE A 56 -0.23 -0.23 2.13
C ILE A 56 -1.56 0.36 1.66
N GLY A 57 -2.27 1.04 2.56
CA GLY A 57 -3.55 1.68 2.23
C GLY A 57 -3.40 2.80 1.21
N ALA A 58 -4.47 3.04 0.45
CA ALA A 58 -4.50 4.11 -0.54
C ALA A 58 -4.22 5.49 0.09
N GLY A 59 -3.52 6.36 -0.64
CA GLY A 59 -3.17 7.71 -0.19
C GLY A 59 -2.12 7.78 0.93
N SER A 60 -1.48 6.66 1.26
CA SER A 60 -0.47 6.62 2.33
C SER A 60 0.86 7.24 1.89
N VAL A 61 1.58 7.85 2.82
CA VAL A 61 2.96 8.31 2.63
C VAL A 61 3.89 7.48 3.51
N VAL A 62 4.61 6.55 2.90
CA VAL A 62 5.50 5.60 3.59
C VAL A 62 6.85 6.25 3.81
N THR A 63 7.12 6.66 5.05
CA THR A 63 8.32 7.40 5.45
C THR A 63 9.35 6.54 6.20
N LYS A 64 8.97 5.32 6.60
CA LYS A 64 9.81 4.36 7.34
C LYS A 64 9.51 2.95 6.86
N ASP A 65 10.41 2.04 7.18
CA ASP A 65 10.23 0.62 6.88
C ASP A 65 8.93 0.07 7.44
N ILE A 66 8.31 -0.80 6.66
CA ILE A 66 7.07 -1.50 7.02
C ILE A 66 7.41 -2.98 7.19
N PRO A 67 7.08 -3.59 8.35
CA PRO A 67 7.33 -5.00 8.58
C PRO A 67 6.45 -5.89 7.69
N ALA A 68 6.80 -7.17 7.61
CA ALA A 68 6.01 -8.17 6.90
C ALA A 68 4.66 -8.44 7.59
N ASN A 69 3.68 -8.94 6.82
CA ASN A 69 2.38 -9.43 7.30
C ASN A 69 1.54 -8.40 8.06
N VAL A 70 1.62 -7.13 7.67
CA VAL A 70 0.84 -6.05 8.30
C VAL A 70 0.02 -5.26 7.28
N ILE A 71 -0.98 -4.55 7.79
CA ILE A 71 -1.67 -3.48 7.07
C ILE A 71 -1.18 -2.15 7.68
N ALA A 72 -0.65 -1.27 6.82
CA ALA A 72 -0.18 0.04 7.20
C ALA A 72 -0.89 1.13 6.38
N VAL A 73 -1.25 2.23 7.03
CA VAL A 73 -2.06 3.30 6.40
C VAL A 73 -1.65 4.67 6.90
N GLY A 74 -2.00 5.69 6.14
CA GLY A 74 -2.00 7.08 6.54
C GLY A 74 -0.79 7.90 6.10
N ASN A 75 -0.77 9.15 6.53
CA ASN A 75 0.30 10.11 6.31
C ASN A 75 0.66 10.82 7.64
N PRO A 76 1.81 10.53 8.22
CA PRO A 76 2.77 9.50 7.84
C PRO A 76 2.19 8.08 8.02
N CYS A 77 2.58 7.16 7.15
CA CYS A 77 2.09 5.78 7.18
C CYS A 77 2.53 5.06 8.45
N ARG A 78 1.60 4.37 9.10
CA ARG A 78 1.83 3.59 10.32
C ARG A 78 1.14 2.24 10.22
N VAL A 79 1.71 1.25 10.88
CA VAL A 79 1.08 -0.05 11.03
C VAL A 79 -0.24 0.12 11.77
N ALA A 80 -1.33 -0.27 11.13
CA ALA A 80 -2.66 -0.26 11.72
C ALA A 80 -2.95 -1.57 12.47
N ARG A 81 -2.58 -2.70 11.86
CA ARG A 81 -2.73 -4.04 12.46
C ARG A 81 -1.94 -5.11 11.70
N GLU A 82 -1.81 -6.26 12.31
CA GLU A 82 -1.34 -7.47 11.62
C GLU A 82 -2.44 -8.09 10.74
N ILE A 83 -2.02 -8.80 9.71
CA ILE A 83 -2.89 -9.65 8.90
C ILE A 83 -3.17 -10.94 9.69
N GLY A 84 -4.43 -11.30 9.88
CA GLY A 84 -4.84 -12.40 10.74
C GLY A 84 -5.87 -13.34 10.12
N GLU A 85 -6.42 -14.24 10.95
CA GLU A 85 -7.38 -15.25 10.51
C GLU A 85 -8.64 -14.66 9.86
N ARG A 86 -9.10 -13.50 10.32
CA ARG A 86 -10.22 -12.80 9.71
C ARG A 86 -9.97 -12.48 8.23
N ASP A 87 -8.74 -12.07 7.87
CA ASP A 87 -8.38 -11.73 6.49
C ASP A 87 -8.34 -12.97 5.58
N ARG A 88 -8.19 -14.15 6.17
CA ARG A 88 -8.29 -15.43 5.46
C ARG A 88 -9.74 -15.83 5.23
N GLU A 89 -10.64 -15.54 6.19
CA GLU A 89 -12.05 -15.89 6.12
C GLU A 89 -12.85 -14.92 5.26
N TYR A 90 -12.53 -13.63 5.32
CA TYR A 90 -13.25 -12.56 4.64
C TYR A 90 -12.34 -11.80 3.68
N TYR A 91 -12.71 -11.69 2.43
CA TYR A 91 -11.92 -10.94 1.44
C TYR A 91 -12.29 -9.44 1.37
N PHE A 92 -13.50 -9.08 1.82
CA PHE A 92 -13.94 -7.68 1.90
C PHE A 92 -15.10 -7.53 2.90
N ARG A 93 -14.92 -6.72 3.94
CA ARG A 93 -15.92 -6.52 5.02
C ARG A 93 -16.40 -7.86 5.57
N ASP A 94 -17.70 -8.20 5.37
CA ASP A 94 -18.31 -9.44 5.83
C ASP A 94 -18.56 -10.45 4.70
N LEU A 95 -17.96 -10.21 3.52
CA LEU A 95 -17.99 -11.14 2.39
C LEU A 95 -16.99 -12.24 2.59
N LYS A 96 -17.47 -13.46 2.77
CA LYS A 96 -16.64 -14.64 3.00
C LYS A 96 -15.95 -15.12 1.73
N MET A 97 -14.77 -15.69 1.93
CA MET A 97 -14.06 -16.44 0.90
C MET A 97 -14.84 -17.69 0.54
N ASP A 98 -15.17 -17.87 -0.74
CA ASP A 98 -15.84 -19.06 -1.28
C ASP A 98 -14.97 -19.64 -2.40
N PHE A 99 -14.53 -20.90 -2.25
CA PHE A 99 -13.70 -21.58 -3.24
C PHE A 99 -14.51 -22.55 -4.12
N PRO A 100 -14.17 -22.70 -5.40
CA PRO A 100 -13.09 -22.07 -6.14
C PRO A 100 -13.40 -20.62 -6.47
N TYR A 101 -12.40 -19.83 -6.23
CA TYR A 101 -12.45 -18.39 -6.33
C TYR A 101 -12.20 -17.92 -7.77
N THR A 102 -13.12 -17.19 -8.37
CA THR A 102 -12.91 -16.52 -9.65
C THR A 102 -13.12 -15.02 -9.51
N SER A 103 -12.30 -14.22 -10.21
CA SER A 103 -12.43 -12.76 -10.24
C SER A 103 -13.84 -12.30 -10.63
N ASP A 104 -14.51 -13.06 -11.50
CA ASP A 104 -15.84 -12.76 -12.00
C ASP A 104 -16.92 -12.92 -10.92
N LYS A 105 -16.78 -13.94 -10.05
CA LYS A 105 -17.71 -14.18 -8.95
C LYS A 105 -17.65 -13.04 -7.92
N ILE A 106 -16.45 -12.59 -7.56
CA ILE A 106 -16.28 -11.46 -6.64
C ILE A 106 -16.90 -10.20 -7.21
N THR A 107 -16.57 -9.89 -8.47
CA THR A 107 -17.06 -8.67 -9.12
C THR A 107 -18.58 -8.67 -9.16
N SER A 108 -19.23 -9.81 -9.39
CA SER A 108 -20.68 -9.94 -9.38
C SER A 108 -21.28 -9.78 -7.98
N GLU A 109 -20.66 -10.35 -6.96
CA GLU A 109 -21.11 -10.23 -5.57
C GLU A 109 -20.98 -8.80 -5.03
N ILE A 110 -19.87 -8.13 -5.34
CA ILE A 110 -19.67 -6.72 -4.96
C ILE A 110 -20.70 -5.82 -5.64
N LYS A 111 -20.97 -6.03 -6.93
CA LYS A 111 -21.98 -5.24 -7.66
C LYS A 111 -23.41 -5.45 -7.14
N ASN A 112 -23.72 -6.63 -6.66
CA ASN A 112 -25.04 -6.98 -6.12
C ASN A 112 -25.21 -6.61 -4.64
N SER A 113 -24.15 -6.26 -3.95
CA SER A 113 -24.23 -5.78 -2.58
C SER A 113 -24.60 -4.29 -2.59
N ALA A 114 -25.40 -3.84 -1.60
CA ALA A 114 -25.73 -2.42 -1.40
C ALA A 114 -24.48 -1.51 -1.14
N ILE A 115 -23.29 -2.02 -1.42
CA ILE A 115 -21.98 -1.40 -1.29
C ILE A 115 -21.49 -0.81 -2.62
N ALA A 116 -22.23 -1.03 -3.72
CA ALA A 116 -21.89 -0.52 -5.05
C ALA A 116 -21.64 1.00 -5.07
N ASP A 117 -22.29 1.73 -4.19
CA ASP A 117 -22.16 3.19 -4.09
C ASP A 117 -20.89 3.67 -3.38
N CYS A 118 -20.12 2.76 -2.75
CA CYS A 118 -18.90 3.10 -2.00
C CYS A 118 -17.60 2.75 -2.72
N ILE A 119 -17.66 2.07 -3.88
CA ILE A 119 -16.49 1.55 -4.60
C ILE A 119 -16.11 2.43 -5.80
N LEU A 120 -16.86 3.49 -6.06
CA LEU A 120 -16.56 4.47 -7.12
C LEU A 120 -15.62 5.61 -6.66
N LEU A 121 -14.77 5.30 -5.69
CA LEU A 121 -13.69 6.22 -5.31
C LEU A 121 -12.33 5.56 -5.56
#